data_ea48e87a3cb12472922dbbc6ff6b413b
#
_entry.id   ea48e87a3cb12472922dbbc6ff6b413b
#
_cell.length_a   1.000
_cell.length_b   1.000
_cell.length_c   1.000
_cell.angle_alpha   90.00
_cell.angle_beta   90.00
_cell.angle_gamma   90.00
#
_symmetry.space_group_name_H-M   'P 1'
#
loop_
_entity.id
_entity.type
_entity.pdbx_description
1 polymer ?
#
loop_
_entity_poly.entity_id
_entity_poly.type
_entity_poly.pdbx_seq_one_letter_code
_entity_poly.pdbx_strand_id
1 'polypeptide(L)'
;VEILTCYQPLDFRGVNEIDQILIKHDNGDQKELKVDSVLAFFGLKMELGPIANWGLDLESKSLKVNTINFETNEKGIFAIGDICTYPGKLKLILSGFHEGALCAQECFKRARPDEKYVFRFTTSSSDIHKRLGVKK
;
A
#
# COMPACT_ATOMS: atom_id res chain seq x y z
N VAL A 1 6.34 -17.05 -24.45
CA VAL A 1 6.71 -15.86 -23.67
C VAL A 1 8.14 -15.50 -24.02
N GLU A 2 8.37 -14.26 -24.51
CA GLU A 2 9.71 -13.69 -24.73
C GLU A 2 10.11 -12.90 -23.48
N ILE A 3 11.32 -13.12 -22.97
CA ILE A 3 11.88 -12.38 -21.84
C ILE A 3 12.94 -11.43 -22.36
N LEU A 4 12.74 -10.12 -22.14
CA LEU A 4 13.63 -9.07 -22.55
C LEU A 4 14.21 -8.42 -21.28
N THR A 5 15.47 -8.70 -20.97
CA THR A 5 16.20 -8.13 -19.84
C THR A 5 16.92 -6.84 -20.22
N CYS A 6 17.13 -5.93 -19.25
CA CYS A 6 17.81 -4.64 -19.46
C CYS A 6 17.13 -3.70 -20.44
N TYR A 7 15.81 -3.85 -20.65
CA TYR A 7 15.02 -2.93 -21.45
C TYR A 7 14.13 -2.08 -20.55
N GLN A 8 13.95 -0.83 -20.95
CA GLN A 8 13.02 0.12 -20.35
C GLN A 8 12.03 0.63 -21.40
N PRO A 9 10.74 0.87 -21.07
CA PRO A 9 9.82 1.51 -21.98
C PRO A 9 10.27 2.94 -22.25
N LEU A 10 10.26 3.31 -23.52
CA LEU A 10 10.62 4.65 -23.95
C LEU A 10 9.39 5.44 -24.44
N ASP A 11 8.48 4.78 -25.17
CA ASP A 11 7.31 5.42 -25.74
C ASP A 11 6.18 4.41 -25.97
N PHE A 12 4.94 4.89 -25.94
CA PHE A 12 3.73 4.12 -26.21
C PHE A 12 3.01 4.74 -27.40
N ARG A 13 2.66 3.93 -28.38
CA ARG A 13 2.05 4.38 -29.63
C ARG A 13 0.70 3.71 -29.86
N GLY A 14 -0.19 4.45 -30.55
CA GLY A 14 -1.54 4.06 -30.92
C GLY A 14 -2.41 5.32 -31.07
N VAL A 15 -3.56 5.18 -31.71
CA VAL A 15 -4.46 6.35 -31.92
C VAL A 15 -5.57 6.36 -30.89
N ASN A 16 -6.36 5.31 -30.79
CA ASN A 16 -7.42 5.16 -29.80
C ASN A 16 -7.07 4.14 -28.72
N GLU A 17 -6.28 3.16 -29.09
CA GLU A 17 -5.77 2.09 -28.23
C GLU A 17 -4.27 1.97 -28.47
N ILE A 18 -3.56 1.39 -27.51
CA ILE A 18 -2.14 1.10 -27.67
C ILE A 18 -1.98 -0.05 -28.70
N ASP A 19 -1.07 0.13 -29.64
CA ASP A 19 -0.74 -0.89 -30.63
C ASP A 19 0.75 -1.24 -30.68
N GLN A 20 1.59 -0.36 -30.12
CA GLN A 20 3.03 -0.54 -30.08
C GLN A 20 3.64 0.06 -28.82
N ILE A 21 4.74 -0.55 -28.39
CA ILE A 21 5.64 -0.01 -27.38
C ILE A 21 7.05 0.08 -27.96
N LEU A 22 7.68 1.22 -27.81
CA LEU A 22 9.09 1.40 -28.05
C LEU A 22 9.85 1.15 -26.76
N ILE A 23 10.78 0.22 -26.79
CA ILE A 23 11.66 -0.11 -25.65
C ILE A 23 13.11 0.17 -26.00
N LYS A 24 13.91 0.55 -24.99
CA LYS A 24 15.33 0.85 -25.13
C LYS A 24 16.13 -0.02 -24.19
N HIS A 25 17.15 -0.69 -24.73
CA HIS A 25 18.12 -1.45 -23.96
C HIS A 25 19.18 -0.52 -23.32
N ASP A 26 19.80 -0.92 -22.24
CA ASP A 26 20.83 -0.13 -21.54
C ASP A 26 22.06 0.17 -22.41
N ASN A 27 22.34 -0.65 -23.43
CA ASN A 27 23.39 -0.39 -24.43
C ASN A 27 23.01 0.66 -25.48
N GLY A 28 21.76 1.14 -25.46
CA GLY A 28 21.23 2.16 -26.37
C GLY A 28 20.37 1.63 -27.50
N ASP A 29 20.33 0.33 -27.77
CA ASP A 29 19.52 -0.27 -28.81
C ASP A 29 18.02 -0.07 -28.54
N GLN A 30 17.26 0.18 -29.61
CA GLN A 30 15.81 0.36 -29.52
C GLN A 30 15.09 -0.75 -30.29
N LYS A 31 13.96 -1.21 -29.74
CA LYS A 31 13.11 -2.22 -30.36
C LYS A 31 11.64 -1.79 -30.27
N GLU A 32 10.90 -1.95 -31.35
CA GLU A 32 9.45 -1.78 -31.36
C GLU A 32 8.78 -3.15 -31.21
N LEU A 33 7.79 -3.20 -30.33
CA LEU A 33 6.97 -4.40 -30.10
C LEU A 33 5.51 -4.06 -30.38
N LYS A 34 4.82 -4.91 -31.12
CA LYS A 34 3.36 -4.86 -31.24
C LYS A 34 2.74 -5.39 -29.98
N VAL A 35 1.84 -4.63 -29.36
CA VAL A 35 1.17 -4.98 -28.12
C VAL A 35 -0.27 -4.47 -28.14
N ASP A 36 -1.19 -5.24 -27.59
CA ASP A 36 -2.59 -4.85 -27.41
C ASP A 36 -2.84 -4.32 -26.00
N SER A 37 -1.95 -4.63 -25.06
CA SER A 37 -2.05 -4.21 -23.67
C SER A 37 -0.68 -4.15 -23.00
N VAL A 38 -0.51 -3.25 -22.04
CA VAL A 38 0.71 -3.12 -21.24
C VAL A 38 0.36 -3.15 -19.77
N LEU A 39 0.98 -4.05 -19.03
CA LEU A 39 0.89 -4.13 -17.57
C LEU A 39 2.19 -3.61 -16.97
N ALA A 40 2.14 -2.46 -16.31
CA ALA A 40 3.31 -1.80 -15.73
C ALA A 40 3.48 -2.17 -14.26
N PHE A 41 4.59 -2.84 -13.92
CA PHE A 41 4.94 -3.25 -12.57
C PHE A 41 6.31 -2.67 -12.14
N PHE A 42 6.54 -1.38 -12.37
CA PHE A 42 7.82 -0.70 -12.10
C PHE A 42 8.03 -0.29 -10.64
N GLY A 43 7.15 -0.70 -9.75
CA GLY A 43 7.17 -0.29 -8.35
C GLY A 43 6.43 1.03 -8.12
N LEU A 44 6.54 1.54 -6.89
CA LEU A 44 5.84 2.72 -6.43
C LEU A 44 6.82 3.89 -6.23
N LYS A 45 6.46 5.04 -6.77
CA LYS A 45 7.11 6.30 -6.44
C LYS A 45 6.29 6.99 -5.35
N MET A 46 6.88 7.18 -4.18
CA MET A 46 6.21 7.85 -3.07
C MET A 46 6.03 9.34 -3.35
N GLU A 47 4.79 9.75 -3.50
CA GLU A 47 4.39 11.16 -3.62
C GLU A 47 3.17 11.41 -2.73
N LEU A 48 3.34 12.26 -1.72
CA LEU A 48 2.28 12.54 -0.74
C LEU A 48 1.17 13.44 -1.30
N GLY A 49 1.44 14.14 -2.44
CA GLY A 49 0.46 15.06 -3.01
C GLY A 49 -0.05 16.09 -1.98
N PRO A 50 -1.36 16.36 -1.92
CA PRO A 50 -1.94 17.31 -0.97
C PRO A 50 -1.68 17.00 0.50
N ILE A 51 -1.47 15.72 0.86
CA ILE A 51 -1.20 15.29 2.24
C ILE A 51 0.04 15.97 2.81
N ALA A 52 1.02 16.29 1.97
CA ALA A 52 2.23 17.00 2.39
C ALA A 52 1.97 18.37 3.03
N ASN A 53 0.79 18.97 2.77
CA ASN A 53 0.40 20.29 3.25
C ASN A 53 -0.59 20.25 4.43
N TRP A 54 -0.85 19.07 5.01
CA TRP A 54 -1.80 18.92 6.13
C TRP A 54 -1.22 19.26 7.51
N GLY A 55 0.03 19.69 7.56
CA GLY A 55 0.71 19.98 8.84
C GLY A 55 1.18 18.73 9.58
N LEU A 56 1.23 17.59 8.91
CA LEU A 56 1.71 16.35 9.48
C LEU A 56 3.24 16.30 9.52
N ASP A 57 3.79 15.69 10.56
CA ASP A 57 5.23 15.48 10.69
C ASP A 57 5.72 14.50 9.61
N LEU A 58 6.67 14.96 8.81
CA LEU A 58 7.25 14.20 7.69
C LEU A 58 8.71 13.82 7.97
N GLU A 59 9.08 12.63 7.49
CA GLU A 59 10.46 12.18 7.40
C GLU A 59 10.66 11.45 6.09
N SER A 60 11.59 11.91 5.24
CA SER A 60 11.90 11.27 3.94
C SER A 60 10.67 10.96 3.08
N LYS A 61 9.73 11.90 2.97
CA LYS A 61 8.45 11.76 2.24
C LYS A 61 7.50 10.71 2.83
N SER A 62 7.64 10.38 4.10
CA SER A 62 6.72 9.49 4.82
C SER A 62 6.19 10.19 6.06
N LEU A 63 5.00 9.81 6.50
CA LEU A 63 4.33 10.36 7.67
C LEU A 63 4.91 9.72 8.94
N LYS A 64 5.38 10.54 9.88
CA LYS A 64 5.80 10.04 11.19
C LYS A 64 4.59 9.63 12.01
N VAL A 65 4.70 8.48 12.64
CA VAL A 65 3.63 7.93 13.50
C VAL A 65 4.23 7.37 14.79
N ASN A 66 3.43 7.31 15.84
CA ASN A 66 3.79 6.53 17.01
C ASN A 66 3.53 5.03 16.74
N THR A 67 4.31 4.16 17.35
CA THR A 67 4.25 2.71 17.13
C THR A 67 3.21 1.98 17.98
N ILE A 68 2.50 2.69 18.85
CA ILE A 68 1.48 2.10 19.72
C ILE A 68 0.17 1.91 18.97
N ASN A 69 -0.24 2.94 18.22
CA ASN A 69 -1.54 2.99 17.54
C ASN A 69 -1.47 3.55 16.11
N PHE A 70 -0.28 3.94 15.63
CA PHE A 70 -0.03 4.52 14.31
C PHE A 70 -0.70 5.87 14.05
N GLU A 71 -0.92 6.64 15.12
CA GLU A 71 -1.39 8.01 15.03
C GLU A 71 -0.25 8.97 14.66
N THR A 72 -0.55 9.96 13.84
CA THR A 72 0.38 11.05 13.49
C THR A 72 0.50 12.08 14.64
N ASN A 73 1.20 13.19 14.40
CA ASN A 73 1.18 14.35 15.31
C ASN A 73 -0.21 14.99 15.43
N GLU A 74 -1.06 14.84 14.40
CA GLU A 74 -2.43 15.34 14.40
C GLU A 74 -3.39 14.28 14.95
N LYS A 75 -4.10 14.64 16.02
CA LYS A 75 -5.02 13.74 16.72
C LYS A 75 -6.18 13.30 15.82
N GLY A 76 -6.38 11.98 15.72
CA GLY A 76 -7.42 11.40 14.90
C GLY A 76 -6.97 11.08 13.47
N ILE A 77 -5.76 11.44 13.09
CA ILE A 77 -5.16 11.07 11.81
C ILE A 77 -4.14 9.95 12.01
N PHE A 78 -4.36 8.86 11.33
CA PHE A 78 -3.52 7.66 11.39
C PHE A 78 -2.89 7.39 10.04
N ALA A 79 -1.69 6.80 10.03
CA ALA A 79 -1.03 6.37 8.81
C ALA A 79 -0.40 4.99 8.99
N ILE A 80 -0.66 4.09 8.05
CA ILE A 80 -0.18 2.70 8.04
C ILE A 80 0.37 2.33 6.66
N GLY A 81 1.12 1.24 6.58
CA GLY A 81 1.71 0.77 5.32
C GLY A 81 2.89 1.61 4.88
N ASP A 82 3.15 1.67 3.59
CA ASP A 82 4.36 2.29 3.03
C ASP A 82 4.44 3.81 3.20
N ILE A 83 3.28 4.45 3.43
CA ILE A 83 3.21 5.90 3.62
C ILE A 83 3.76 6.35 4.99
N CYS A 84 3.73 5.48 6.01
CA CYS A 84 4.20 5.84 7.35
C CYS A 84 5.65 5.47 7.58
N THR A 85 6.26 6.15 8.57
CA THR A 85 7.63 5.89 9.04
C THR A 85 7.72 5.95 10.57
N TYR A 86 8.59 5.12 11.11
CA TYR A 86 8.96 5.04 12.51
C TYR A 86 10.29 4.28 12.65
N PRO A 87 11.01 4.36 13.77
CA PRO A 87 12.25 3.62 13.95
C PRO A 87 12.07 2.10 13.73
N GLY A 88 12.86 1.53 12.83
CA GLY A 88 12.78 0.11 12.48
C GLY A 88 11.70 -0.26 11.46
N LYS A 89 11.07 0.73 10.79
CA LYS A 89 10.07 0.48 9.74
C LYS A 89 10.64 -0.34 8.60
N LEU A 90 9.94 -1.44 8.29
CA LEU A 90 10.14 -2.21 7.06
C LEU A 90 8.93 -2.02 6.15
N LYS A 91 9.16 -1.62 4.89
CA LYS A 91 8.11 -1.46 3.87
C LYS A 91 7.73 -2.82 3.28
N LEU A 92 6.99 -3.60 4.07
CA LEU A 92 6.50 -4.93 3.71
C LEU A 92 4.99 -4.99 3.91
N ILE A 93 4.32 -5.79 3.09
CA ILE A 93 2.88 -6.07 3.23
C ILE A 93 2.56 -6.57 4.65
N LEU A 94 3.39 -7.46 5.19
CA LEU A 94 3.26 -7.99 6.55
C LEU A 94 3.24 -6.86 7.60
N SER A 95 4.16 -5.90 7.50
CA SER A 95 4.22 -4.75 8.41
C SER A 95 2.94 -3.93 8.33
N GLY A 96 2.45 -3.64 7.12
CA GLY A 96 1.21 -2.90 6.91
C GLY A 96 -0.02 -3.58 7.52
N PHE A 97 -0.12 -4.90 7.45
CA PHE A 97 -1.21 -5.65 8.10
C PHE A 97 -1.13 -5.58 9.64
N HIS A 98 0.06 -5.71 10.21
CA HIS A 98 0.25 -5.56 11.65
C HIS A 98 -0.11 -4.14 12.13
N GLU A 99 0.39 -3.13 11.44
CA GLU A 99 0.08 -1.72 11.70
C GLU A 99 -1.43 -1.47 11.62
N GLY A 100 -2.09 -2.00 10.58
CA GLY A 100 -3.53 -1.92 10.41
C GLY A 100 -4.32 -2.55 11.55
N ALA A 101 -3.87 -3.67 12.07
CA ALA A 101 -4.50 -4.32 13.21
C ALA A 101 -4.47 -3.44 14.48
N LEU A 102 -3.32 -2.82 14.79
CA LEU A 102 -3.17 -1.93 15.94
C LEU A 102 -3.95 -0.62 15.75
N CYS A 103 -3.86 -0.02 14.56
CA CYS A 103 -4.62 1.18 14.21
C CYS A 103 -6.13 0.96 14.33
N ALA A 104 -6.65 -0.17 13.81
CA ALA A 104 -8.07 -0.49 13.86
C ALA A 104 -8.60 -0.62 15.29
N GLN A 105 -7.80 -1.16 16.22
CA GLN A 105 -8.16 -1.24 17.63
C GLN A 105 -8.34 0.16 18.24
N GLU A 106 -7.43 1.08 17.95
CA GLU A 106 -7.53 2.45 18.43
C GLU A 106 -8.71 3.20 17.81
N CYS A 107 -8.90 3.05 16.50
CA CYS A 107 -10.06 3.64 15.81
C CYS A 107 -11.38 3.14 16.41
N PHE A 108 -11.49 1.84 16.72
CA PHE A 108 -12.68 1.27 17.35
C PHE A 108 -12.94 1.93 18.73
N LYS A 109 -11.94 2.02 19.58
CA LYS A 109 -12.07 2.62 20.92
C LYS A 109 -12.54 4.08 20.86
N ARG A 110 -12.06 4.83 19.87
CA ARG A 110 -12.45 6.24 19.69
C ARG A 110 -13.83 6.40 19.09
N ALA A 111 -14.18 5.56 18.10
CA ALA A 111 -15.48 5.62 17.46
C ALA A 111 -16.60 5.08 18.37
N ARG A 112 -16.25 4.20 19.33
CA ARG A 112 -17.19 3.53 20.23
C ARG A 112 -16.69 3.53 21.67
N PRO A 113 -16.60 4.71 22.31
CA PRO A 113 -16.02 4.84 23.64
C PRO A 113 -16.79 4.07 24.73
N ASP A 114 -18.10 3.88 24.54
CA ASP A 114 -18.98 3.18 25.47
C ASP A 114 -19.00 1.66 25.24
N GLU A 115 -18.36 1.16 24.18
CA GLU A 115 -18.29 -0.27 23.90
C GLU A 115 -16.96 -0.87 24.35
N LYS A 116 -17.03 -1.99 25.07
CA LYS A 116 -15.81 -2.71 25.46
C LYS A 116 -15.19 -3.39 24.25
N TYR A 117 -13.97 -2.97 23.88
CA TYR A 117 -13.19 -3.73 22.91
C TYR A 117 -12.78 -5.09 23.48
N VAL A 118 -13.14 -6.17 22.80
CA VAL A 118 -12.74 -7.53 23.14
C VAL A 118 -11.95 -8.13 22.00
N PHE A 119 -10.66 -8.34 22.23
CA PHE A 119 -9.82 -9.06 21.28
C PHE A 119 -10.25 -10.53 21.22
N ARG A 120 -10.53 -11.02 20.01
CA ARG A 120 -10.93 -12.43 19.80
C ARG A 120 -10.10 -13.02 18.66
N PHE A 121 -9.58 -14.21 18.87
CA PHE A 121 -8.99 -14.98 17.79
C PHE A 121 -10.09 -15.53 16.87
N THR A 122 -9.79 -15.60 15.57
CA THR A 122 -10.71 -16.14 14.55
C THR A 122 -11.20 -17.55 14.90
N THR A 123 -10.29 -18.38 15.43
CA THR A 123 -10.56 -19.76 15.85
C THR A 123 -11.52 -19.90 17.04
N SER A 124 -11.67 -18.84 17.83
CA SER A 124 -12.57 -18.83 19.01
C SER A 124 -13.84 -17.99 18.80
N SER A 125 -14.01 -17.38 17.62
CA SER A 125 -15.14 -16.53 17.32
C SER A 125 -16.37 -17.33 16.90
N SER A 126 -17.38 -17.43 17.77
CA SER A 126 -18.67 -18.07 17.44
C SER A 126 -19.39 -17.38 16.26
N ASP A 127 -19.22 -16.07 16.11
CA ASP A 127 -19.86 -15.31 15.04
C ASP A 127 -19.24 -15.61 13.67
N ILE A 128 -17.91 -15.77 13.61
CA ILE A 128 -17.21 -16.19 12.40
C ILE A 128 -17.59 -17.62 12.04
N HIS A 129 -17.63 -18.52 13.03
CA HIS A 129 -18.04 -19.90 12.80
C HIS A 129 -19.45 -19.99 12.22
N LYS A 130 -20.41 -19.21 12.74
CA LYS A 130 -21.76 -19.12 12.18
C LYS A 130 -21.77 -18.62 10.74
N ARG A 131 -21.01 -17.54 10.43
CA ARG A 131 -20.94 -16.98 9.08
C ARG A 131 -20.30 -17.93 8.07
N LEU A 132 -19.34 -18.72 8.50
CA LEU A 132 -18.64 -19.71 7.67
C LEU A 132 -19.37 -21.07 7.64
N GLY A 133 -20.49 -21.23 8.34
CA GLY A 133 -21.24 -22.50 8.39
C GLY A 133 -20.49 -23.63 9.10
N VAL A 134 -19.46 -23.30 9.91
CA VAL A 134 -18.69 -24.30 10.64
C VAL A 134 -19.52 -24.78 11.85
N LYS A 135 -19.89 -26.04 11.83
CA LYS A 135 -20.48 -26.70 13.01
C LYS A 135 -19.36 -27.08 13.98
N LYS A 136 -19.53 -26.73 15.26
CA LYS A 136 -18.70 -27.29 16.32
C LYS A 136 -19.10 -28.72 16.61
#